data_5a53eb0a1e15a038c268bc5a90fb45f4
#
_entry.id   5a53eb0a1e15a038c268bc5a90fb45f4
#
_cell.length_a   1.000
_cell.length_b   1.000
_cell.length_c   1.000
_cell.angle_alpha   90.00
_cell.angle_beta   90.00
_cell.angle_gamma   90.00
#
_symmetry.space_group_name_H-M   'P 1'
#
loop_
_entity.id
_entity.type
_entity.pdbx_description
1 polymer ?
#
loop_
_entity_poly.entity_id
_entity_poly.type
_entity_poly.pdbx_seq_one_letter_code
_entity_poly.pdbx_strand_id
1 'polypeptide(L)'
;MNAAPPTHPQTPATHAAPRTPPIGKPGAACSAVVGLQWGDEGKGKIVDLLAQHYDAVVRYNGGANAGHSVVVKGERYALHLVPSGILYPGKLAVIANGVVVDPEVLIKETTGLAQRGVDVHGLVVSDRAHVVMPYHKAEDELREKILSEAGGISSRPSESAHGGGIGTTKRGIGPCYADKCQRSTAVRCGDLINPDVLRAKLARITAFKNATLGGLGAKPFEATELTRWALDLGDQLRSSIRDTTYLLHDLLGSGRRVLFE
;
A
#
# COMPACT_ATOMS: atom_id res chain seq x y z
N MET A 1 -43.93 57.61 -30.10
CA MET A 1 -42.48 57.79 -29.90
C MET A 1 -42.00 56.70 -28.96
N ASN A 2 -41.48 55.61 -29.53
CA ASN A 2 -40.97 54.48 -28.75
C ASN A 2 -39.43 54.61 -28.73
N ALA A 3 -38.89 54.86 -27.53
CA ALA A 3 -37.45 54.88 -27.31
C ALA A 3 -36.93 53.44 -27.16
N ALA A 4 -35.89 53.06 -27.92
CA ALA A 4 -35.23 51.78 -27.82
C ALA A 4 -34.36 51.73 -26.56
N PRO A 5 -34.20 50.57 -25.88
CA PRO A 5 -33.36 50.44 -24.71
C PRO A 5 -31.88 50.46 -25.08
N PRO A 6 -31.01 50.92 -24.16
CA PRO A 6 -29.56 51.05 -24.44
C PRO A 6 -28.91 49.67 -24.53
N THR A 7 -28.13 49.44 -25.58
CA THR A 7 -27.25 48.28 -25.75
C THR A 7 -26.02 48.43 -24.90
N HIS A 8 -25.87 47.53 -23.91
CA HIS A 8 -24.60 47.39 -23.17
C HIS A 8 -23.56 46.70 -24.04
N PRO A 9 -22.33 47.18 -24.09
CA PRO A 9 -21.23 46.52 -24.80
C PRO A 9 -20.86 45.24 -24.03
N GLN A 10 -21.02 44.10 -24.68
CA GLN A 10 -20.53 42.81 -24.19
C GLN A 10 -19.01 42.79 -24.33
N THR A 11 -18.29 42.87 -23.23
CA THR A 11 -16.88 42.59 -23.13
C THR A 11 -16.65 41.08 -23.40
N PRO A 12 -15.80 40.68 -24.34
CA PRO A 12 -15.53 39.24 -24.55
C PRO A 12 -14.86 38.71 -23.30
N ALA A 13 -15.48 37.70 -22.70
CA ALA A 13 -14.90 36.92 -21.62
C ALA A 13 -13.64 36.23 -22.17
N THR A 14 -12.48 36.77 -21.85
CA THR A 14 -11.21 36.07 -22.04
C THR A 14 -11.24 34.84 -21.12
N HIS A 15 -11.49 33.68 -21.69
CA HIS A 15 -11.23 32.41 -21.03
C HIS A 15 -9.73 32.34 -20.74
N ALA A 16 -9.34 32.75 -19.54
CA ALA A 16 -8.04 32.47 -19.02
C ALA A 16 -7.89 30.94 -19.00
N ALA A 17 -6.88 30.43 -19.70
CA ALA A 17 -6.52 29.03 -19.67
C ALA A 17 -6.45 28.58 -18.19
N PRO A 18 -6.96 27.37 -17.83
CA PRO A 18 -6.90 26.90 -16.48
C PRO A 18 -5.44 26.94 -16.02
N ARG A 19 -5.13 27.81 -15.05
CA ARG A 19 -3.82 27.86 -14.42
C ARG A 19 -3.70 26.54 -13.68
N THR A 20 -2.93 25.63 -14.26
CA THR A 20 -2.45 24.46 -13.52
C THR A 20 -1.74 25.01 -12.30
N PRO A 21 -2.20 24.75 -11.07
CA PRO A 21 -1.46 25.20 -9.90
C PRO A 21 -0.05 24.62 -10.03
N PRO A 22 1.01 25.39 -9.70
CA PRO A 22 2.36 24.85 -9.72
C PRO A 22 2.35 23.60 -8.83
N ILE A 23 2.62 22.46 -9.45
CA ILE A 23 2.67 21.16 -8.77
C ILE A 23 3.83 21.24 -7.77
N GLY A 24 3.51 21.35 -6.49
CA GLY A 24 4.48 21.59 -5.43
C GLY A 24 5.06 23.01 -5.47
N LYS A 25 4.56 23.90 -4.60
CA LYS A 25 5.26 25.17 -4.37
C LYS A 25 6.71 24.85 -4.00
N PRO A 26 7.73 25.51 -4.60
CA PRO A 26 9.08 25.48 -4.06
C PRO A 26 8.99 25.89 -2.58
N GLY A 27 9.29 24.96 -1.65
CA GLY A 27 9.20 25.21 -0.21
C GLY A 27 8.21 24.33 0.57
N ALA A 28 7.31 23.58 -0.07
CA ALA A 28 6.50 22.59 0.66
C ALA A 28 7.39 21.36 1.01
N ALA A 29 7.68 21.18 2.29
CA ALA A 29 8.47 20.04 2.77
C ALA A 29 7.70 18.72 2.63
N CYS A 30 6.37 18.76 2.55
CA CYS A 30 5.50 17.60 2.53
C CYS A 30 4.32 17.81 1.57
N SER A 31 4.02 16.80 0.76
CA SER A 31 2.85 16.75 -0.12
C SER A 31 2.22 15.37 -0.08
N ALA A 32 0.92 15.28 -0.35
CA ALA A 32 0.22 14.02 -0.47
C ALA A 32 -0.62 13.98 -1.75
N VAL A 33 -0.61 12.83 -2.43
CA VAL A 33 -1.53 12.53 -3.53
C VAL A 33 -2.63 11.64 -3.00
N VAL A 34 -3.86 12.14 -3.02
CA VAL A 34 -5.04 11.40 -2.58
C VAL A 34 -5.98 11.17 -3.75
N GLY A 35 -6.58 9.98 -3.80
CA GLY A 35 -7.64 9.66 -4.74
C GLY A 35 -8.99 10.03 -4.17
N LEU A 36 -9.86 10.61 -4.99
CA LEU A 36 -11.24 10.96 -4.63
C LEU A 36 -12.26 9.98 -5.23
N GLN A 37 -11.79 8.87 -5.80
CA GLN A 37 -12.59 7.80 -6.38
C GLN A 37 -12.14 6.44 -5.85
N TRP A 38 -12.85 5.39 -6.22
CA TRP A 38 -12.60 4.00 -5.78
C TRP A 38 -11.55 3.24 -6.63
N GLY A 39 -10.54 3.92 -7.15
CA GLY A 39 -9.49 3.37 -7.99
C GLY A 39 -9.54 3.95 -9.42
N ASP A 40 -8.57 3.55 -10.24
CA ASP A 40 -8.42 3.89 -11.66
C ASP A 40 -8.38 5.40 -12.01
N GLU A 41 -8.26 6.29 -11.01
CA GLU A 41 -8.12 7.74 -11.21
C GLU A 41 -6.72 8.19 -11.67
N GLY A 42 -5.79 7.23 -11.85
CA GLY A 42 -4.48 7.53 -12.39
C GLY A 42 -3.48 8.12 -11.39
N LYS A 43 -3.71 7.98 -10.07
CA LYS A 43 -2.77 8.45 -9.02
C LYS A 43 -1.31 8.08 -9.30
N GLY A 44 -1.07 6.83 -9.71
CA GLY A 44 0.29 6.35 -9.98
C GLY A 44 1.06 7.20 -11.00
N LYS A 45 0.40 7.73 -12.04
CA LYS A 45 1.04 8.62 -13.02
C LYS A 45 1.41 9.98 -12.42
N ILE A 46 0.53 10.52 -11.56
CA ILE A 46 0.79 11.79 -10.89
C ILE A 46 1.91 11.64 -9.86
N VAL A 47 1.89 10.55 -9.08
CA VAL A 47 2.95 10.25 -8.12
C VAL A 47 4.30 10.11 -8.83
N ASP A 48 4.35 9.39 -9.95
CA ASP A 48 5.57 9.19 -10.73
C ASP A 48 6.13 10.53 -11.26
N LEU A 49 5.26 11.37 -11.82
CA LEU A 49 5.64 12.72 -12.27
C LEU A 49 6.20 13.56 -11.12
N LEU A 50 5.63 13.48 -9.93
CA LEU A 50 6.04 14.23 -8.76
C LEU A 50 7.30 13.66 -8.09
N ALA A 51 7.48 12.35 -8.09
CA ALA A 51 8.57 11.66 -7.38
C ALA A 51 9.95 12.23 -7.70
N GLN A 52 10.17 12.71 -8.92
CA GLN A 52 11.43 13.33 -9.34
C GLN A 52 11.82 14.56 -8.48
N HIS A 53 10.84 15.25 -7.92
CA HIS A 53 11.01 16.50 -7.18
C HIS A 53 11.09 16.34 -5.67
N TYR A 54 11.01 15.08 -5.17
CA TYR A 54 11.01 14.75 -3.75
C TYR A 54 12.21 13.90 -3.39
N ASP A 55 12.64 13.96 -2.14
CA ASP A 55 13.77 13.20 -1.61
C ASP A 55 13.32 11.82 -1.11
N ALA A 56 12.06 11.71 -0.70
CA ALA A 56 11.43 10.47 -0.28
C ALA A 56 10.01 10.34 -0.83
N VAL A 57 9.63 9.13 -1.26
CA VAL A 57 8.25 8.76 -1.61
C VAL A 57 7.76 7.75 -0.59
N VAL A 58 6.64 8.05 0.05
CA VAL A 58 6.11 7.33 1.20
C VAL A 58 4.75 6.73 0.87
N ARG A 59 4.66 5.42 0.87
CA ARG A 59 3.40 4.73 0.85
C ARG A 59 2.87 4.62 2.27
N TYR A 60 1.75 5.29 2.55
CA TYR A 60 1.28 5.43 3.94
C TYR A 60 0.19 4.42 4.32
N ASN A 61 -0.51 3.78 3.37
CA ASN A 61 -1.55 2.79 3.63
C ASN A 61 -1.69 1.77 2.48
N GLY A 62 -2.67 0.88 2.57
CA GLY A 62 -2.91 -0.16 1.59
C GLY A 62 -2.03 -1.39 1.82
N GLY A 63 -1.85 -2.18 0.78
CA GLY A 63 -1.07 -3.42 0.80
C GLY A 63 -0.71 -3.87 -0.62
N ALA A 64 -0.40 -5.15 -0.79
CA ALA A 64 0.00 -5.72 -2.08
C ALA A 64 -1.12 -5.79 -3.14
N ASN A 65 -2.35 -5.36 -2.79
CA ASN A 65 -3.49 -5.31 -3.71
C ASN A 65 -3.43 -4.14 -4.70
N ALA A 66 -2.60 -3.13 -4.46
CA ALA A 66 -2.40 -2.06 -5.44
C ALA A 66 -1.58 -2.56 -6.63
N GLY A 67 -1.83 -2.01 -7.79
CA GLY A 67 -1.04 -2.24 -9.00
C GLY A 67 -0.76 -0.90 -9.65
N HIS A 68 0.47 -0.41 -9.54
CA HIS A 68 0.93 0.78 -10.23
C HIS A 68 1.79 0.38 -11.42
N SER A 69 1.41 0.79 -12.62
CA SER A 69 2.30 0.69 -13.78
C SER A 69 2.95 2.03 -14.03
N VAL A 70 4.27 2.05 -13.90
CA VAL A 70 5.12 3.24 -14.09
C VAL A 70 6.01 3.01 -15.29
N VAL A 71 6.24 4.03 -16.10
CA VAL A 71 7.18 3.96 -17.23
C VAL A 71 8.34 4.91 -16.98
N VAL A 72 9.53 4.36 -16.75
CA VAL A 72 10.77 5.13 -16.54
C VAL A 72 11.75 4.79 -17.65
N LYS A 73 12.26 5.81 -18.34
CA LYS A 73 13.21 5.66 -19.47
C LYS A 73 12.75 4.68 -20.57
N GLY A 74 11.43 4.61 -20.82
CA GLY A 74 10.84 3.71 -21.80
C GLY A 74 10.58 2.28 -21.31
N GLU A 75 10.98 1.93 -20.11
CA GLU A 75 10.72 0.64 -19.48
C GLU A 75 9.51 0.70 -18.55
N ARG A 76 8.65 -0.32 -18.65
CA ARG A 76 7.47 -0.45 -17.79
C ARG A 76 7.79 -1.28 -16.55
N TYR A 77 7.46 -0.70 -15.38
CA TYR A 77 7.55 -1.34 -14.08
C TYR A 77 6.15 -1.50 -13.48
N ALA A 78 5.82 -2.68 -12.99
CA ALA A 78 4.59 -2.93 -12.23
C ALA A 78 4.96 -3.00 -10.75
N LEU A 79 4.54 -2.02 -9.97
CA LEU A 79 4.78 -1.93 -8.53
C LEU A 79 3.51 -2.29 -7.76
N HIS A 80 3.65 -3.09 -6.71
CA HIS A 80 2.54 -3.53 -5.86
C HIS A 80 2.66 -3.02 -4.42
N LEU A 81 3.84 -3.16 -3.81
CA LEU A 81 4.15 -2.71 -2.45
C LEU A 81 5.20 -1.60 -2.44
N VAL A 82 6.19 -1.71 -3.31
CA VAL A 82 7.32 -0.78 -3.33
C VAL A 82 6.85 0.59 -3.85
N PRO A 83 7.14 1.70 -3.12
CA PRO A 83 6.82 3.05 -3.59
C PRO A 83 7.60 3.40 -4.86
N SER A 84 6.98 4.19 -5.75
CA SER A 84 7.55 4.53 -7.06
C SER A 84 8.90 5.28 -6.98
N GLY A 85 9.18 5.94 -5.86
CA GLY A 85 10.45 6.60 -5.60
C GLY A 85 11.69 5.71 -5.77
N ILE A 86 11.55 4.38 -5.61
CA ILE A 86 12.64 3.40 -5.78
C ILE A 86 13.27 3.43 -7.18
N LEU A 87 12.49 3.83 -8.19
CA LEU A 87 12.94 3.88 -9.59
C LEU A 87 13.86 5.08 -9.87
N TYR A 88 14.02 5.98 -8.91
CA TYR A 88 14.82 7.19 -9.06
C TYR A 88 16.05 7.14 -8.15
N PRO A 89 17.27 7.22 -8.70
CA PRO A 89 18.51 7.13 -7.91
C PRO A 89 18.58 8.15 -6.77
N GLY A 90 19.07 7.71 -5.61
CA GLY A 90 19.29 8.56 -4.44
C GLY A 90 18.04 8.97 -3.67
N LYS A 91 16.88 8.44 -4.02
CA LYS A 91 15.62 8.69 -3.30
C LYS A 91 15.29 7.55 -2.33
N LEU A 92 14.61 7.90 -1.26
CA LEU A 92 14.07 6.91 -0.35
C LEU A 92 12.67 6.48 -0.78
N ALA A 93 12.45 5.17 -0.79
CA ALA A 93 11.13 4.55 -0.97
C ALA A 93 10.70 3.99 0.37
N VAL A 94 9.72 4.62 1.02
CA VAL A 94 9.34 4.31 2.40
C VAL A 94 7.97 3.63 2.45
N ILE A 95 7.92 2.42 2.97
CA ILE A 95 6.69 1.73 3.34
C ILE A 95 6.39 2.07 4.80
N ALA A 96 5.39 2.93 5.02
CA ALA A 96 5.09 3.47 6.33
C ALA A 96 4.19 2.55 7.17
N ASN A 97 3.97 2.92 8.42
CA ASN A 97 3.27 2.13 9.44
C ASN A 97 1.78 1.85 9.15
N GLY A 98 1.18 2.58 8.19
CA GLY A 98 -0.20 2.35 7.78
C GLY A 98 -0.36 1.14 6.86
N VAL A 99 0.68 0.75 6.14
CA VAL A 99 0.67 -0.37 5.18
C VAL A 99 0.55 -1.73 5.86
N VAL A 100 -0.11 -2.68 5.19
CA VAL A 100 -0.02 -4.10 5.51
C VAL A 100 0.89 -4.77 4.50
N VAL A 101 2.00 -5.32 4.99
CA VAL A 101 3.12 -5.81 4.19
C VAL A 101 3.02 -7.32 4.02
N ASP A 102 2.93 -7.79 2.79
CA ASP A 102 3.19 -9.18 2.44
C ASP A 102 4.70 -9.32 2.19
N PRO A 103 5.45 -9.97 3.08
CA PRO A 103 6.91 -10.01 2.97
C PRO A 103 7.39 -10.82 1.76
N GLU A 104 6.67 -11.88 1.36
CA GLU A 104 7.01 -12.67 0.18
C GLU A 104 6.86 -11.84 -1.10
N VAL A 105 5.75 -11.09 -1.20
CA VAL A 105 5.51 -10.20 -2.34
C VAL A 105 6.57 -9.10 -2.39
N LEU A 106 6.91 -8.52 -1.23
CA LEU A 106 7.92 -7.46 -1.16
C LEU A 106 9.30 -7.95 -1.59
N ILE A 107 9.75 -9.11 -1.10
CA ILE A 107 11.04 -9.70 -1.48
C ILE A 107 11.05 -10.03 -2.97
N LYS A 108 9.99 -10.64 -3.49
CA LYS A 108 9.88 -10.96 -4.92
C LYS A 108 9.96 -9.69 -5.79
N GLU A 109 9.27 -8.64 -5.38
CA GLU A 109 9.23 -7.37 -6.11
C GLU A 109 10.60 -6.68 -6.09
N THR A 110 11.24 -6.58 -4.94
CA THR A 110 12.59 -5.98 -4.81
C THR A 110 13.65 -6.78 -5.54
N THR A 111 13.62 -8.11 -5.48
CA THR A 111 14.52 -8.98 -6.25
C THR A 111 14.34 -8.77 -7.75
N GLY A 112 13.10 -8.71 -8.23
CA GLY A 112 12.81 -8.46 -9.64
C GLY A 112 13.27 -7.07 -10.10
N LEU A 113 13.17 -6.05 -9.26
CA LEU A 113 13.70 -4.71 -9.54
C LEU A 113 15.23 -4.70 -9.61
N ALA A 114 15.90 -5.35 -8.65
CA ALA A 114 17.36 -5.46 -8.62
C ALA A 114 17.90 -6.20 -9.86
N GLN A 115 17.26 -7.28 -10.30
CA GLN A 115 17.62 -8.01 -11.53
C GLN A 115 17.51 -7.13 -12.80
N ARG A 116 16.69 -6.09 -12.76
CA ARG A 116 16.55 -5.10 -13.85
C ARG A 116 17.46 -3.88 -13.65
N GLY A 117 18.41 -3.95 -12.73
CA GLY A 117 19.39 -2.88 -12.48
C GLY A 117 18.87 -1.71 -11.65
N VAL A 118 17.72 -1.84 -10.99
CA VAL A 118 17.22 -0.81 -10.07
C VAL A 118 17.93 -0.94 -8.73
N ASP A 119 18.47 0.17 -8.22
CA ASP A 119 19.04 0.22 -6.87
C ASP A 119 17.93 0.19 -5.82
N VAL A 120 17.82 -0.91 -5.08
CA VAL A 120 16.82 -1.14 -4.03
C VAL A 120 17.29 -0.77 -2.63
N HIS A 121 18.52 -0.26 -2.45
CA HIS A 121 19.06 0.09 -1.12
C HIS A 121 18.31 1.27 -0.48
N GLY A 122 17.62 2.08 -1.28
CA GLY A 122 16.76 3.15 -0.80
C GLY A 122 15.42 2.70 -0.21
N LEU A 123 15.12 1.39 -0.20
CA LEU A 123 13.89 0.86 0.40
C LEU A 123 13.97 0.86 1.93
N VAL A 124 12.98 1.46 2.57
CA VAL A 124 12.78 1.44 4.02
C VAL A 124 11.38 0.95 4.35
N VAL A 125 11.28 -0.01 5.26
CA VAL A 125 10.04 -0.60 5.75
C VAL A 125 9.85 -0.24 7.21
N SER A 126 8.69 0.28 7.56
CA SER A 126 8.38 0.59 8.95
C SER A 126 8.39 -0.66 9.82
N ASP A 127 9.12 -0.62 10.92
CA ASP A 127 9.06 -1.62 11.99
C ASP A 127 7.63 -1.80 12.55
N ARG A 128 6.79 -0.77 12.40
CA ARG A 128 5.38 -0.72 12.87
C ARG A 128 4.37 -1.09 11.80
N ALA A 129 4.76 -1.30 10.54
CA ALA A 129 3.89 -1.84 9.52
C ALA A 129 3.46 -3.27 9.89
N HIS A 130 2.23 -3.65 9.52
CA HIS A 130 1.68 -4.94 9.90
C HIS A 130 1.98 -5.98 8.83
N VAL A 131 2.20 -7.22 9.27
CA VAL A 131 2.58 -8.33 8.38
C VAL A 131 1.35 -9.12 7.96
N VAL A 132 1.18 -9.31 6.67
CA VAL A 132 0.20 -10.26 6.14
C VAL A 132 0.76 -11.67 6.33
N MET A 133 0.19 -12.38 7.29
CA MET A 133 0.55 -13.75 7.63
C MET A 133 -0.22 -14.77 6.77
N PRO A 134 0.26 -16.01 6.63
CA PRO A 134 -0.44 -17.06 5.87
C PRO A 134 -1.90 -17.28 6.27
N TYR A 135 -2.22 -17.18 7.56
CA TYR A 135 -3.58 -17.31 8.04
C TYR A 135 -4.51 -16.17 7.60
N HIS A 136 -3.99 -14.96 7.31
CA HIS A 136 -4.80 -13.88 6.74
C HIS A 136 -5.24 -14.21 5.31
N LYS A 137 -4.36 -14.81 4.51
CA LYS A 137 -4.68 -15.24 3.13
C LYS A 137 -5.75 -16.32 3.15
N ALA A 138 -5.61 -17.32 4.06
CA ALA A 138 -6.60 -18.39 4.24
C ALA A 138 -7.94 -17.84 4.74
N GLU A 139 -7.94 -16.89 5.68
CA GLU A 139 -9.14 -16.24 6.18
C GLU A 139 -9.89 -15.48 5.07
N ASP A 140 -9.17 -14.73 4.24
CA ASP A 140 -9.72 -13.96 3.12
C ASP A 140 -10.40 -14.90 2.09
N GLU A 141 -9.74 -16.00 1.76
CA GLU A 141 -10.26 -17.00 0.84
C GLU A 141 -11.51 -17.71 1.39
N LEU A 142 -11.49 -18.11 2.67
CA LEU A 142 -12.62 -18.79 3.31
C LEU A 142 -13.84 -17.87 3.43
N ARG A 143 -13.63 -16.62 3.82
CA ARG A 143 -14.70 -15.62 3.90
C ARG A 143 -15.36 -15.39 2.54
N GLU A 144 -14.55 -15.20 1.48
CA GLU A 144 -15.06 -15.01 0.13
C GLU A 144 -15.87 -16.24 -0.34
N LYS A 145 -15.38 -17.45 -0.06
CA LYS A 145 -16.09 -18.69 -0.38
C LYS A 145 -17.46 -18.76 0.32
N ILE A 146 -17.49 -18.57 1.64
CA ILE A 146 -18.72 -18.63 2.44
C ILE A 146 -19.72 -17.56 1.97
N LEU A 147 -19.26 -16.32 1.74
CA LEU A 147 -20.12 -15.24 1.29
C LEU A 147 -20.67 -15.47 -0.12
N SER A 148 -19.86 -16.05 -1.02
CA SER A 148 -20.32 -16.41 -2.37
C SER A 148 -21.36 -17.54 -2.35
N GLU A 149 -21.21 -18.52 -1.45
CA GLU A 149 -22.16 -19.62 -1.26
C GLU A 149 -23.46 -19.17 -0.57
N ALA A 150 -23.35 -18.28 0.42
CA ALA A 150 -24.49 -17.73 1.16
C ALA A 150 -25.30 -16.68 0.35
N GLY A 151 -24.63 -16.02 -0.59
CA GLY A 151 -25.17 -14.91 -1.36
C GLY A 151 -26.02 -15.35 -2.53
N GLY A 152 -26.97 -16.29 -2.40
CA GLY A 152 -27.98 -16.62 -3.40
C GLY A 152 -28.85 -15.44 -3.91
N ILE A 153 -28.42 -14.21 -3.65
CA ILE A 153 -28.96 -12.96 -4.16
C ILE A 153 -28.00 -12.43 -5.21
N SER A 154 -28.32 -12.71 -6.45
CA SER A 154 -27.79 -12.01 -7.63
C SER A 154 -27.90 -10.49 -7.45
N SER A 155 -26.89 -9.88 -6.88
CA SER A 155 -26.65 -8.48 -7.12
C SER A 155 -26.17 -8.35 -8.57
N ARG A 156 -26.81 -7.45 -9.32
CA ARG A 156 -26.69 -7.18 -10.75
C ARG A 156 -25.31 -7.54 -11.35
N PRO A 157 -25.27 -8.24 -12.51
CA PRO A 157 -24.01 -8.49 -13.19
C PRO A 157 -23.42 -7.15 -13.65
N SER A 158 -22.39 -6.68 -13.00
CA SER A 158 -21.44 -5.79 -13.67
C SER A 158 -20.60 -6.69 -14.58
N GLU A 159 -20.39 -6.30 -15.81
CA GLU A 159 -19.73 -7.08 -16.88
C GLU A 159 -18.28 -7.53 -16.57
N SER A 160 -17.80 -7.36 -15.33
CA SER A 160 -16.48 -7.74 -14.86
C SER A 160 -16.47 -8.67 -13.63
N ALA A 161 -17.62 -9.14 -13.14
CA ALA A 161 -17.68 -9.97 -11.93
C ALA A 161 -17.90 -11.45 -12.25
N HIS A 162 -16.87 -12.24 -12.11
CA HIS A 162 -16.96 -13.69 -12.05
C HIS A 162 -17.51 -14.12 -10.66
N GLY A 163 -18.82 -14.41 -10.60
CA GLY A 163 -19.45 -15.07 -9.44
C GLY A 163 -19.79 -14.14 -8.25
N GLY A 164 -20.85 -14.43 -7.52
CA GLY A 164 -21.53 -13.61 -6.51
C GLY A 164 -20.78 -13.22 -5.23
N GLY A 165 -19.45 -13.21 -5.21
CA GLY A 165 -18.61 -12.68 -4.15
C GLY A 165 -18.32 -11.18 -4.32
N ILE A 166 -17.82 -10.51 -3.27
CA ILE A 166 -17.41 -9.10 -3.28
C ILE A 166 -16.21 -8.90 -4.21
N GLY A 167 -15.54 -9.99 -4.66
CA GLY A 167 -14.38 -9.94 -5.53
C GLY A 167 -13.11 -9.51 -4.80
N THR A 168 -12.85 -10.06 -3.62
CA THR A 168 -11.61 -9.77 -2.90
C THR A 168 -10.39 -10.29 -3.70
N THR A 169 -9.25 -9.64 -3.50
CA THR A 169 -8.01 -10.07 -4.15
C THR A 169 -7.42 -11.36 -3.54
N LYS A 170 -8.04 -11.91 -2.50
CA LYS A 170 -7.59 -13.09 -1.72
C LYS A 170 -6.14 -12.98 -1.22
N ARG A 171 -5.71 -11.74 -0.96
CA ARG A 171 -4.34 -11.44 -0.51
C ARG A 171 -4.23 -11.23 0.99
N GLY A 172 -5.32 -11.42 1.75
CA GLY A 172 -5.32 -11.28 3.20
C GLY A 172 -5.24 -9.84 3.71
N ILE A 173 -5.50 -8.86 2.86
CA ILE A 173 -5.37 -7.44 3.22
C ILE A 173 -6.41 -7.05 4.27
N GLY A 174 -7.69 -7.35 4.03
CA GLY A 174 -8.79 -7.07 4.96
C GLY A 174 -8.60 -7.71 6.33
N PRO A 175 -8.36 -9.04 6.41
CA PRO A 175 -8.07 -9.72 7.67
C PRO A 175 -6.85 -9.15 8.42
N CYS A 176 -5.79 -8.76 7.72
CA CYS A 176 -4.61 -8.15 8.34
C CYS A 176 -4.94 -6.78 8.94
N TYR A 177 -5.74 -5.95 8.26
CA TYR A 177 -6.25 -4.69 8.83
C TYR A 177 -7.18 -4.92 10.03
N ALA A 178 -8.01 -5.96 10.02
CA ALA A 178 -8.82 -6.34 11.18
C ALA A 178 -7.94 -6.66 12.38
N ASP A 179 -6.90 -7.48 12.20
CA ASP A 179 -5.95 -7.82 13.26
C ASP A 179 -5.16 -6.57 13.75
N LYS A 180 -4.81 -5.66 12.85
CA LYS A 180 -4.20 -4.36 13.20
C LYS A 180 -5.10 -3.58 14.17
N CYS A 181 -6.41 -3.53 13.92
CA CYS A 181 -7.37 -2.86 14.79
C CYS A 181 -7.57 -3.60 16.11
N GLN A 182 -7.60 -4.93 16.10
CA GLN A 182 -7.71 -5.77 17.29
C GLN A 182 -6.45 -5.76 18.16
N ARG A 183 -5.29 -5.48 17.63
CA ARG A 183 -3.98 -5.37 18.29
C ARG A 183 -3.45 -6.67 18.89
N SER A 184 -4.30 -7.49 19.53
CA SER A 184 -3.93 -8.73 20.24
C SER A 184 -3.38 -9.82 19.31
N THR A 185 -3.80 -9.81 18.04
CA THR A 185 -3.42 -10.76 17.00
C THR A 185 -2.48 -10.17 15.94
N ALA A 186 -2.05 -8.94 16.15
CA ALA A 186 -1.23 -8.21 15.18
C ALA A 186 0.27 -8.58 15.25
N VAL A 187 0.85 -8.90 14.10
CA VAL A 187 2.30 -9.06 13.89
C VAL A 187 2.80 -7.86 13.12
N ARG A 188 3.91 -7.24 13.56
CA ARG A 188 4.55 -6.10 12.92
C ARG A 188 5.86 -6.52 12.27
N CYS A 189 6.33 -5.73 11.30
CA CYS A 189 7.62 -5.98 10.65
C CYS A 189 8.80 -6.01 11.65
N GLY A 190 8.77 -5.17 12.69
CA GLY A 190 9.76 -5.21 13.76
C GLY A 190 9.77 -6.51 14.56
N ASP A 191 8.65 -7.24 14.62
CA ASP A 191 8.61 -8.55 15.29
C ASP A 191 9.40 -9.61 14.50
N LEU A 192 9.44 -9.50 13.16
CA LEU A 192 10.15 -10.44 12.28
C LEU A 192 11.65 -10.54 12.57
N ILE A 193 12.23 -9.47 13.10
CA ILE A 193 13.67 -9.39 13.43
C ILE A 193 13.95 -9.59 14.91
N ASN A 194 12.93 -9.97 15.69
CA ASN A 194 13.04 -10.26 17.14
C ASN A 194 12.48 -11.66 17.44
N PRO A 195 13.32 -12.70 17.42
CA PRO A 195 12.88 -14.09 17.53
C PRO A 195 12.07 -14.41 18.78
N ASP A 196 12.42 -13.87 19.93
CA ASP A 196 11.75 -14.20 21.19
C ASP A 196 10.36 -13.58 21.27
N VAL A 197 10.24 -12.31 20.85
CA VAL A 197 8.96 -11.63 20.75
C VAL A 197 8.05 -12.34 19.75
N LEU A 198 8.60 -12.70 18.59
CA LEU A 198 7.83 -13.35 17.52
C LEU A 198 7.30 -14.73 17.96
N ARG A 199 8.15 -15.58 18.57
CA ARG A 199 7.73 -16.90 19.10
C ARG A 199 6.59 -16.76 20.10
N ALA A 200 6.74 -15.88 21.09
CA ALA A 200 5.73 -15.66 22.11
C ALA A 200 4.40 -15.14 21.53
N LYS A 201 4.47 -14.26 20.55
CA LYS A 201 3.28 -13.76 19.85
C LYS A 201 2.61 -14.85 19.04
N LEU A 202 3.34 -15.55 18.18
CA LEU A 202 2.78 -16.55 17.27
C LEU A 202 2.20 -17.76 18.01
N ALA A 203 2.77 -18.18 19.13
CA ALA A 203 2.18 -19.23 19.97
C ALA A 203 0.73 -18.90 20.37
N ARG A 204 0.47 -17.67 20.82
CA ARG A 204 -0.87 -17.22 21.23
C ARG A 204 -1.78 -16.94 20.03
N ILE A 205 -1.26 -16.27 19.01
CA ILE A 205 -2.02 -15.89 17.82
C ILE A 205 -2.47 -17.14 17.06
N THR A 206 -1.59 -18.11 16.87
CA THR A 206 -1.91 -19.37 16.16
C THR A 206 -2.99 -20.16 16.88
N ALA A 207 -2.94 -20.26 18.20
CA ALA A 207 -3.99 -20.90 18.98
C ALA A 207 -5.35 -20.22 18.77
N PHE A 208 -5.39 -18.88 18.83
CA PHE A 208 -6.61 -18.12 18.58
C PHE A 208 -7.11 -18.29 17.13
N LYS A 209 -6.22 -18.16 16.13
CA LYS A 209 -6.58 -18.31 14.72
C LYS A 209 -7.07 -19.72 14.40
N ASN A 210 -6.47 -20.75 14.95
CA ASN A 210 -6.92 -22.14 14.78
C ASN A 210 -8.33 -22.35 15.36
N ALA A 211 -8.62 -21.77 16.54
CA ALA A 211 -9.94 -21.84 17.13
C ALA A 211 -11.01 -21.13 16.29
N THR A 212 -10.67 -19.95 15.72
CA THR A 212 -11.64 -19.15 14.96
C THR A 212 -11.80 -19.63 13.52
N LEU A 213 -10.69 -19.91 12.83
CA LEU A 213 -10.70 -20.32 11.42
C LEU A 213 -11.07 -21.80 11.24
N GLY A 214 -10.82 -22.64 12.25
CA GLY A 214 -11.27 -24.03 12.25
C GLY A 214 -12.78 -24.17 12.09
N GLY A 215 -13.56 -23.27 12.72
CA GLY A 215 -15.01 -23.19 12.53
C GLY A 215 -15.44 -22.81 11.10
N LEU A 216 -14.56 -22.21 10.33
CA LEU A 216 -14.75 -21.87 8.92
C LEU A 216 -14.20 -22.94 7.96
N GLY A 217 -13.64 -24.03 8.49
CA GLY A 217 -13.08 -25.14 7.70
C GLY A 217 -11.60 -24.99 7.33
N ALA A 218 -10.85 -24.06 7.97
CA ALA A 218 -9.41 -23.97 7.79
C ALA A 218 -8.69 -25.19 8.37
N LYS A 219 -7.61 -25.61 7.70
CA LYS A 219 -6.63 -26.50 8.31
C LYS A 219 -5.88 -25.76 9.43
N PRO A 220 -5.52 -26.47 10.52
CA PRO A 220 -4.77 -25.82 11.59
C PRO A 220 -3.38 -25.39 11.10
N PHE A 221 -2.93 -24.26 11.63
CA PHE A 221 -1.58 -23.74 11.45
C PHE A 221 -0.69 -24.19 12.59
N GLU A 222 0.60 -24.42 12.30
CA GLU A 222 1.61 -24.73 13.29
C GLU A 222 2.44 -23.50 13.65
N ALA A 223 2.44 -23.13 14.94
CA ALA A 223 3.12 -21.94 15.43
C ALA A 223 4.63 -21.95 15.13
N THR A 224 5.26 -23.12 15.18
CA THR A 224 6.69 -23.31 14.87
C THR A 224 6.99 -23.08 13.39
N GLU A 225 6.12 -23.53 12.50
CA GLU A 225 6.27 -23.31 11.04
C GLU A 225 6.07 -21.84 10.67
N LEU A 226 5.02 -21.22 11.21
CA LEU A 226 4.79 -19.78 11.02
C LEU A 226 5.96 -18.95 11.55
N THR A 227 6.53 -19.35 12.69
CA THR A 227 7.68 -18.64 13.27
C THR A 227 8.90 -18.76 12.36
N ARG A 228 9.22 -19.97 11.89
CA ARG A 228 10.34 -20.18 10.96
C ARG A 228 10.17 -19.37 9.70
N TRP A 229 9.01 -19.48 9.03
CA TRP A 229 8.66 -18.72 7.85
C TRP A 229 8.85 -17.21 8.05
N ALA A 230 8.35 -16.67 9.17
CA ALA A 230 8.42 -15.25 9.45
C ALA A 230 9.85 -14.76 9.76
N LEU A 231 10.66 -15.56 10.48
CA LEU A 231 12.05 -15.23 10.74
C LEU A 231 12.91 -15.26 9.48
N ASP A 232 12.72 -16.26 8.62
CA ASP A 232 13.47 -16.38 7.36
C ASP A 232 13.23 -15.16 6.44
N LEU A 233 11.99 -14.67 6.39
CA LEU A 233 11.65 -13.46 5.64
C LEU A 233 12.12 -12.19 6.35
N GLY A 234 12.06 -12.18 7.69
CA GLY A 234 12.58 -11.08 8.50
C GLY A 234 14.08 -10.86 8.32
N ASP A 235 14.85 -11.94 8.21
CA ASP A 235 16.30 -11.85 7.97
C ASP A 235 16.62 -11.25 6.60
N GLN A 236 15.86 -11.60 5.57
CA GLN A 236 16.01 -11.00 4.24
C GLN A 236 15.65 -9.51 4.20
N LEU A 237 14.71 -9.07 5.03
CA LEU A 237 14.23 -7.68 5.09
C LEU A 237 14.93 -6.85 6.18
N ARG A 238 15.79 -7.45 6.99
CA ARG A 238 16.42 -6.85 8.19
C ARG A 238 17.04 -5.48 7.93
N SER A 239 17.78 -5.34 6.85
CA SER A 239 18.46 -4.10 6.51
C SER A 239 17.49 -2.97 6.13
N SER A 240 16.28 -3.30 5.67
CA SER A 240 15.26 -2.34 5.27
C SER A 240 14.32 -1.96 6.43
N ILE A 241 14.18 -2.79 7.47
CA ILE A 241 13.26 -2.54 8.58
C ILE A 241 13.84 -1.48 9.52
N ARG A 242 13.14 -0.35 9.69
CA ARG A 242 13.56 0.79 10.52
C ARG A 242 12.36 1.48 11.18
N ASP A 243 12.63 2.29 12.20
CA ASP A 243 11.64 3.25 12.71
C ASP A 243 11.45 4.39 11.71
N THR A 244 10.39 4.29 10.92
CA THR A 244 10.06 5.29 9.90
C THR A 244 9.48 6.57 10.48
N THR A 245 9.00 6.57 11.73
CA THR A 245 8.47 7.77 12.37
C THR A 245 9.61 8.77 12.59
N TYR A 246 10.69 8.33 13.22
CA TYR A 246 11.86 9.19 13.41
C TYR A 246 12.53 9.54 12.08
N LEU A 247 12.67 8.58 11.17
CA LEU A 247 13.23 8.84 9.83
C LEU A 247 12.50 9.98 9.11
N LEU A 248 11.17 9.95 9.09
CA LEU A 248 10.38 10.98 8.41
C LEU A 248 10.47 12.33 9.12
N HIS A 249 10.50 12.35 10.45
CA HIS A 249 10.75 13.57 11.22
C HIS A 249 12.11 14.18 10.91
N ASP A 250 13.17 13.38 10.85
CA ASP A 250 14.53 13.81 10.55
C ASP A 250 14.64 14.36 9.11
N LEU A 251 14.00 13.69 8.15
CA LEU A 251 13.95 14.16 6.76
C LEU A 251 13.30 15.55 6.67
N LEU A 252 12.12 15.71 7.27
CA LEU A 252 11.40 16.97 7.26
C LEU A 252 12.17 18.06 8.03
N GLY A 253 12.74 17.73 9.20
CA GLY A 253 13.55 18.66 10.00
C GLY A 253 14.83 19.11 9.31
N SER A 254 15.40 18.28 8.40
CA SER A 254 16.56 18.63 7.59
C SER A 254 16.20 19.33 6.27
N GLY A 255 14.94 19.72 6.07
CA GLY A 255 14.47 20.42 4.89
C GLY A 255 14.31 19.54 3.64
N ARG A 256 14.34 18.20 3.81
CA ARG A 256 14.06 17.25 2.73
C ARG A 256 12.58 17.22 2.40
N ARG A 257 12.26 16.99 1.13
CA ARG A 257 10.90 16.96 0.63
C ARG A 257 10.36 15.54 0.62
N VAL A 258 9.17 15.36 1.17
CA VAL A 258 8.50 14.06 1.31
C VAL A 258 7.17 14.06 0.55
N LEU A 259 6.97 13.05 -0.30
CA LEU A 259 5.73 12.82 -1.03
C LEU A 259 5.02 11.59 -0.46
N PHE A 260 3.78 11.74 -0.04
CA PHE A 260 2.91 10.63 0.36
C PHE A 260 2.02 10.18 -0.81
N GLU A 261 1.96 8.83 -1.03
CA GLU A 261 1.16 8.20 -2.10
C GLU A 261 0.13 7.18 -1.57
#